data_495e456a30d5716c3813e3dd858d9200
#
_entry.id   495e456a30d5716c3813e3dd858d9200
#
_cell.length_a   1.000
_cell.length_b   1.000
_cell.length_c   1.000
_cell.angle_alpha   90.00
_cell.angle_beta   90.00
_cell.angle_gamma   90.00
#
_symmetry.space_group_name_H-M   'P 1'
#
loop_
_entity.id
_entity.type
_entity.pdbx_description
1 polymer ?
#
loop_
_entity_poly.entity_id
_entity_poly.type
_entity_poly.pdbx_seq_one_letter_code
_entity_poly.pdbx_strand_id
1 'polypeptide(L)'
;MPGIVSLLDHRHAAQVAAVWASLQDRLSLQGMDVPPFPHVSYHVAEQYEVALLEPIVRAFAMRTAPVEVVTTGLGIFTRGLQPVLYITVARHPGLSAL
;
A
#
# COMPACT_ATOMS: atom_id res chain seq x y z
N MET A 1 -4.03 -12.12 -2.75
CA MET A 1 -3.29 -11.97 -4.02
C MET A 1 -1.93 -11.33 -3.74
N PRO A 2 -0.85 -11.86 -4.29
CA PRO A 2 0.46 -11.22 -4.13
C PRO A 2 0.54 -9.90 -4.89
N GLY A 3 1.45 -9.04 -4.45
CA GLY A 3 1.62 -7.73 -5.06
C GLY A 3 3.04 -7.21 -4.95
N ILE A 4 3.37 -6.23 -5.77
CA ILE A 4 4.59 -5.45 -5.68
C ILE A 4 4.23 -4.19 -4.90
N VAL A 5 4.85 -4.02 -3.73
CA VAL A 5 4.47 -2.97 -2.79
C VAL A 5 5.70 -2.26 -2.23
N SER A 6 5.51 -1.05 -1.74
CA SER A 6 6.46 -0.38 -0.86
C SER A 6 5.89 -0.32 0.54
N LEU A 7 6.71 -0.62 1.53
CA LEU A 7 6.35 -0.45 2.92
C LEU A 7 6.54 1.01 3.33
N LEU A 8 5.77 1.45 4.30
CA LEU A 8 5.93 2.78 4.89
C LEU A 8 7.08 2.77 5.90
N ASP A 9 7.63 3.95 6.19
CA ASP A 9 8.56 4.10 7.31
C ASP A 9 7.84 3.84 8.65
N HIS A 10 8.61 3.63 9.72
CA HIS A 10 8.04 3.27 11.02
C HIS A 10 7.05 4.30 11.56
N ARG A 11 7.33 5.57 11.38
CA ARG A 11 6.47 6.65 11.89
C ARG A 11 5.11 6.64 11.19
N HIS A 12 5.11 6.58 9.86
CA HIS A 12 3.88 6.59 9.08
C HIS A 12 3.12 5.27 9.19
N ALA A 13 3.83 4.15 9.27
CA ALA A 13 3.19 2.85 9.53
C ALA A 13 2.46 2.85 10.88
N ALA A 14 3.06 3.44 11.91
CA ALA A 14 2.43 3.57 13.22
C ALA A 14 1.19 4.46 13.17
N GLN A 15 1.20 5.53 12.39
CA GLN A 15 0.05 6.41 12.21
C GLN A 15 -1.12 5.67 11.53
N VAL A 16 -0.84 4.89 10.50
CA VAL A 16 -1.87 4.09 9.82
C VAL A 16 -2.42 3.02 10.75
N ALA A 17 -1.56 2.34 11.51
CA ALA A 17 -1.98 1.35 12.49
C ALA A 17 -2.90 1.96 13.56
N ALA A 18 -2.63 3.19 13.98
CA ALA A 18 -3.48 3.91 14.92
C ALA A 18 -4.86 4.23 14.31
N VAL A 19 -4.91 4.58 13.03
CA VAL A 19 -6.17 4.78 12.32
C VAL A 19 -6.96 3.47 12.26
N TRP A 20 -6.33 2.35 11.94
CA TRP A 20 -6.97 1.04 11.92
C TRP A 20 -7.58 0.70 13.27
N ALA A 21 -6.81 0.90 14.35
CA ALA A 21 -7.28 0.62 15.70
C ALA A 21 -8.49 1.50 16.07
N SER A 22 -8.46 2.77 15.69
CA SER A 22 -9.56 3.70 15.93
C SER A 22 -10.83 3.32 15.18
N LEU A 23 -10.71 2.90 13.92
CA LEU A 23 -11.84 2.45 13.11
C LEU A 23 -12.43 1.15 13.67
N GLN A 24 -11.59 0.24 14.10
CA GLN A 24 -12.03 -1.02 14.71
C GLN A 24 -12.78 -0.76 16.00
N ASP A 25 -12.25 0.10 16.87
CA ASP A 25 -12.88 0.43 18.15
C ASP A 25 -14.21 1.17 17.99
N ARG A 26 -14.23 2.18 17.12
CA ARG A 26 -15.38 3.08 17.00
C ARG A 26 -16.48 2.55 16.11
N LEU A 27 -16.11 1.82 15.05
CA LEU A 27 -17.06 1.38 14.02
C LEU A 27 -17.14 -0.13 13.90
N SER A 28 -16.43 -0.87 14.75
CA SER A 28 -16.40 -2.33 14.74
C SER A 28 -16.03 -2.92 13.37
N LEU A 29 -15.22 -2.20 12.59
CA LEU A 29 -14.74 -2.68 11.31
C LEU A 29 -13.66 -3.75 11.52
N GLN A 30 -13.66 -4.77 10.66
CA GLN A 30 -12.73 -5.88 10.74
C GLN A 30 -12.01 -6.07 9.41
N GLY A 31 -10.85 -6.74 9.47
CA GLY A 31 -10.10 -7.12 8.28
C GLY A 31 -9.27 -6.01 7.65
N MET A 32 -9.19 -4.84 8.26
CA MET A 32 -8.40 -3.72 7.74
C MET A 32 -6.90 -3.96 7.83
N ASP A 33 -6.48 -4.79 8.78
CA ASP A 33 -5.09 -5.10 9.06
C ASP A 33 -4.62 -6.40 8.39
N VAL A 34 -5.21 -6.74 7.24
CA VAL A 34 -4.81 -7.91 6.44
C VAL A 34 -4.43 -7.43 5.05
N PRO A 35 -3.13 -7.50 4.68
CA PRO A 35 -1.98 -7.87 5.50
C PRO A 35 -1.68 -6.88 6.63
N PRO A 36 -1.01 -7.31 7.71
CA PRO A 36 -0.87 -6.50 8.93
C PRO A 36 0.21 -5.43 8.84
N PHE A 37 0.54 -4.97 7.66
CA PHE A 37 1.53 -3.91 7.44
C PHE A 37 0.99 -2.90 6.44
N PRO A 38 1.04 -1.59 6.76
CA PRO A 38 0.68 -0.54 5.81
C PRO A 38 1.62 -0.52 4.62
N HIS A 39 1.07 -0.33 3.43
CA HIS A 39 1.86 -0.39 2.20
C HIS A 39 1.20 0.41 1.08
N VAL A 40 2.01 0.75 0.07
CA VAL A 40 1.54 1.30 -1.20
C VAL A 40 1.70 0.20 -2.25
N SER A 41 0.62 -0.14 -2.93
CA SER A 41 0.61 -1.18 -3.96
C SER A 41 0.86 -0.57 -5.33
N TYR A 42 1.80 -1.14 -6.08
CA TYR A 42 2.08 -0.76 -7.46
C TYR A 42 1.43 -1.70 -8.46
N HIS A 43 1.42 -2.98 -8.14
CA HIS A 43 0.89 -4.01 -9.01
C HIS A 43 0.43 -5.19 -8.19
N VAL A 44 -0.69 -5.77 -8.58
CA VAL A 44 -1.27 -6.95 -7.93
C VAL A 44 -1.60 -7.97 -9.01
N ALA A 45 -1.24 -9.23 -8.79
CA ALA A 45 -1.53 -10.32 -9.71
C ALA A 45 -1.85 -11.59 -8.93
N GLU A 46 -2.48 -12.55 -9.60
CA GLU A 46 -2.79 -13.83 -8.96
C GLU A 46 -1.52 -14.63 -8.66
N GLN A 47 -0.53 -14.54 -9.55
CA GLN A 47 0.74 -15.24 -9.41
C GLN A 47 1.89 -14.40 -9.94
N TYR A 48 3.06 -14.59 -9.33
CA TYR A 48 4.34 -14.07 -9.82
C TYR A 48 5.37 -15.20 -9.80
N GLU A 49 6.23 -15.20 -10.81
CA GLU A 49 7.45 -16.02 -10.76
C GLU A 49 8.51 -15.25 -9.98
N VAL A 50 8.53 -15.44 -8.66
CA VAL A 50 9.36 -14.68 -7.73
C VAL A 50 10.84 -14.81 -8.08
N ALA A 51 11.29 -16.00 -8.51
CA ALA A 51 12.68 -16.23 -8.86
C ALA A 51 13.16 -15.35 -10.04
N LEU A 52 12.27 -15.06 -10.99
CA LEU A 52 12.58 -14.19 -12.13
C LEU A 52 12.37 -12.71 -11.80
N LEU A 53 11.35 -12.41 -10.99
CA LEU A 53 10.94 -11.05 -10.68
C LEU A 53 11.84 -10.37 -9.64
N GLU A 54 12.28 -11.11 -8.63
CA GLU A 54 13.04 -10.55 -7.50
C GLU A 54 14.32 -9.82 -7.94
N PRO A 55 15.17 -10.38 -8.80
CA PRO A 55 16.37 -9.64 -9.25
C PRO A 55 16.04 -8.36 -10.01
N ILE A 56 14.95 -8.37 -10.79
CA ILE A 56 14.50 -7.20 -11.56
C ILE A 56 14.03 -6.10 -10.62
N VAL A 57 13.20 -6.44 -9.64
CA VAL A 57 12.70 -5.48 -8.66
C VAL A 57 13.85 -4.92 -7.82
N ARG A 58 14.78 -5.78 -7.41
CA ARG A 58 15.96 -5.36 -6.64
C ARG A 58 16.80 -4.37 -7.42
N ALA A 59 17.11 -4.66 -8.68
CA ALA A 59 17.89 -3.77 -9.53
C ALA A 59 17.20 -2.44 -9.74
N PHE A 60 15.89 -2.46 -9.97
CA PHE A 60 15.09 -1.24 -10.09
C PHE A 60 15.14 -0.41 -8.81
N ALA A 61 14.93 -1.04 -7.65
CA ALA A 61 14.93 -0.34 -6.36
C ALA A 61 16.30 0.29 -6.06
N MET A 62 17.39 -0.37 -6.42
CA MET A 62 18.74 0.14 -6.18
C MET A 62 19.08 1.38 -7.01
N ARG A 63 18.46 1.56 -8.17
CA ARG A 63 18.72 2.70 -9.06
C ARG A 63 17.65 3.79 -9.00
N THR A 64 16.63 3.60 -8.18
CA THR A 64 15.51 4.53 -8.09
C THR A 64 15.62 5.35 -6.82
N ALA A 65 15.62 6.67 -6.96
CA ALA A 65 15.64 7.57 -5.81
C ALA A 65 14.32 7.49 -5.05
N PRO A 66 14.34 7.73 -3.72
CA PRO A 66 13.11 7.81 -2.95
C PRO A 66 12.19 8.90 -3.48
N VAL A 67 10.88 8.65 -3.41
CA VAL A 67 9.84 9.59 -3.83
C VAL A 67 9.03 9.97 -2.60
N GLU A 68 8.83 11.27 -2.40
CA GLU A 68 7.97 11.77 -1.35
C GLU A 68 6.51 11.59 -1.77
N VAL A 69 5.71 11.00 -0.87
CA VAL A 69 4.29 10.76 -1.10
C VAL A 69 3.49 11.51 -0.05
N VAL A 70 2.50 12.28 -0.51
CA VAL A 70 1.64 13.07 0.37
C VAL A 70 0.23 12.49 0.32
N THR A 71 -0.34 12.21 1.49
CA THR A 71 -1.72 11.73 1.60
C THR A 71 -2.69 12.89 1.43
N THR A 72 -3.84 12.63 0.81
CA THR A 72 -4.82 13.66 0.48
C THR A 72 -6.23 13.38 1.03
N GLY A 73 -6.48 12.19 1.57
CA GLY A 73 -7.80 11.86 2.10
C GLY A 73 -8.05 10.37 2.08
N LEU A 74 -9.32 10.01 2.04
CA LEU A 74 -9.77 8.63 2.03
C LEU A 74 -10.60 8.36 0.79
N GLY A 75 -10.55 7.13 0.33
CA GLY A 75 -11.37 6.66 -0.78
C GLY A 75 -11.92 5.27 -0.50
N ILE A 76 -12.95 4.89 -1.23
CA ILE A 76 -13.57 3.58 -1.13
C ILE A 76 -13.78 3.06 -2.55
N PHE A 77 -13.40 1.80 -2.78
CA PHE A 77 -13.80 1.09 -3.99
C PHE A 77 -14.34 -0.28 -3.62
N THR A 78 -15.08 -0.89 -4.52
CA THR A 78 -15.61 -2.23 -4.29
C THR A 78 -14.81 -3.25 -5.08
N ARG A 79 -14.55 -4.39 -4.43
CA ARG A 79 -13.97 -5.57 -5.06
C ARG A 79 -14.99 -6.70 -4.91
N GLY A 80 -15.75 -6.97 -5.99
CA GLY A 80 -16.94 -7.81 -5.88
C GLY A 80 -17.94 -7.15 -4.94
N LEU A 81 -18.33 -7.84 -3.87
CA LEU A 81 -19.26 -7.33 -2.87
C LEU A 81 -18.57 -6.71 -1.66
N GLN A 82 -17.23 -6.67 -1.65
CA GLN A 82 -16.47 -6.16 -0.51
C GLN A 82 -15.99 -4.73 -0.78
N PRO A 83 -16.35 -3.77 0.09
CA PRO A 83 -15.76 -2.44 0.00
C PRO A 83 -14.32 -2.46 0.52
N VAL A 84 -13.46 -1.68 -0.12
CA VAL A 84 -12.07 -1.48 0.29
C VAL A 84 -11.87 0.00 0.60
N LEU A 85 -11.50 0.29 1.84
CA LEU A 85 -11.15 1.64 2.26
C LEU A 85 -9.65 1.85 2.07
N TYR A 86 -9.28 2.97 1.48
CA TYR A 86 -7.88 3.27 1.24
C TYR A 86 -7.57 4.75 1.49
N ILE A 87 -6.30 5.03 1.71
CA ILE A 87 -5.81 6.40 1.85
C ILE A 87 -5.36 6.87 0.46
N THR A 88 -5.90 8.00 0.03
CA THR A 88 -5.53 8.59 -1.26
C THR A 88 -4.22 9.37 -1.14
N VAL A 89 -3.44 9.36 -2.21
CA VAL A 89 -2.18 10.09 -2.28
C VAL A 89 -2.20 11.08 -3.44
N ALA A 90 -1.47 12.18 -3.29
CA ALA A 90 -1.33 13.15 -4.36
C ALA A 90 -0.54 12.54 -5.53
N ARG A 91 -0.98 12.81 -6.74
CA ARG A 91 -0.25 12.40 -7.94
C ARG A 91 1.03 13.22 -8.04
N HIS A 92 2.16 12.53 -8.04
CA HIS A 92 3.49 13.14 -8.13
C HIS A 92 4.22 12.58 -9.35
N PRO A 93 4.91 13.43 -10.13
CA PRO A 93 5.61 12.95 -11.34
C PRO A 93 6.59 11.81 -11.07
N GLY A 94 7.35 11.87 -9.96
CA GLY A 94 8.26 10.81 -9.58
C GLY A 94 7.57 9.49 -9.28
N LEU A 95 6.38 9.55 -8.65
CA LEU A 95 5.59 8.35 -8.36
C LEU A 95 4.98 7.78 -9.64
N SER A 96 4.47 8.65 -10.53
CA SER A 96 3.87 8.24 -11.79
C SER A 96 4.89 7.65 -12.77
N ALA A 97 6.17 7.98 -12.61
CA ALA A 97 7.26 7.48 -13.46
C ALA A 97 7.78 6.10 -13.05
N LEU A 98 7.33 5.58 -11.91
CA LEU A 98 7.76 4.27 -11.40
C LEU A 98 7.15 3.08 -12.23
#